data_f4cb702e1f9ac2241188de7f544ed4f3
#
_entry.id   f4cb702e1f9ac2241188de7f544ed4f3
#
_cell.length_a   1.000
_cell.length_b   1.000
_cell.length_c   1.000
_cell.angle_alpha   90.00
_cell.angle_beta   90.00
_cell.angle_gamma   90.00
#
_symmetry.space_group_name_H-M   'P 1'
#
loop_
_entity.id
_entity.type
_entity.pdbx_description
1 polymer ?
#
loop_
_entity_poly.entity_id
_entity_poly.type
_entity_poly.pdbx_seq_one_letter_code
_entity_poly.pdbx_strand_id
1 'polypeptide(L)'
;MRFENVYLYPMNIIKNIRSLKKSLPSKVELVAVSKTKPIKDLETAYTAGQRIFGENKIQEMVSKWEQLPKDIHWHMIGHVQTNKVKYMAPFVHLIHSVDSLKLLKEIQKQALKNNRIIRCLLQIRISKEETKFGLPFEELNSLLETSKSFPNIAIIGLMGMASFTGDKQQIRKEFMSLAALFNKVTDLHKGCEILSMGMSGDYEIAIEEGSNMIRVGSKIFGKRTY
;
A
#
# COMPACT_ATOMS: atom_id res chain seq x y z
N MET A 1 28.21 -29.87 5.93
CA MET A 1 26.77 -29.94 5.58
C MET A 1 26.09 -28.59 5.85
N ARG A 2 26.16 -27.60 4.93
CA ARG A 2 25.47 -26.28 5.05
C ARG A 2 25.14 -25.66 3.69
N PHE A 3 25.03 -26.46 2.62
CA PHE A 3 24.75 -25.94 1.26
C PHE A 3 23.30 -26.07 0.79
N GLU A 4 22.45 -26.84 1.48
CA GLU A 4 21.05 -27.05 1.06
C GLU A 4 20.12 -25.85 1.32
N ASN A 5 20.43 -24.98 2.29
CA ASN A 5 19.52 -23.87 2.64
C ASN A 5 19.58 -22.67 1.69
N VAL A 6 20.63 -22.51 0.90
CA VAL A 6 20.82 -21.33 0.02
C VAL A 6 19.92 -21.40 -1.21
N TYR A 7 19.62 -22.60 -1.72
CA TYR A 7 18.75 -22.81 -2.90
C TYR A 7 17.26 -22.88 -2.56
N LEU A 8 16.90 -23.23 -1.33
CA LEU A 8 15.49 -23.33 -0.90
C LEU A 8 14.83 -21.97 -0.66
N TYR A 9 15.59 -20.94 -0.27
CA TYR A 9 15.05 -19.63 0.08
C TYR A 9 14.45 -18.87 -1.11
N PRO A 10 15.11 -18.75 -2.27
CA PRO A 10 14.50 -18.14 -3.46
C PRO A 10 13.30 -18.91 -3.99
N MET A 11 13.35 -20.27 -3.98
CA MET A 11 12.23 -21.12 -4.39
C MET A 11 11.00 -20.92 -3.52
N ASN A 12 11.17 -20.62 -2.22
CA ASN A 12 10.07 -20.32 -1.33
C ASN A 12 9.35 -19.01 -1.71
N ILE A 13 10.07 -17.94 -2.08
CA ILE A 13 9.46 -16.67 -2.51
C ILE A 13 8.61 -16.89 -3.75
N ILE A 14 9.12 -17.58 -4.77
CA ILE A 14 8.39 -17.88 -6.01
C ILE A 14 7.12 -18.71 -5.70
N LYS A 15 7.28 -19.77 -4.91
CA LYS A 15 6.16 -20.64 -4.51
C LYS A 15 5.09 -19.85 -3.75
N ASN A 16 5.51 -19.02 -2.79
CA ASN A 16 4.61 -18.22 -1.96
C ASN A 16 3.80 -17.22 -2.80
N ILE A 17 4.46 -16.49 -3.73
CA ILE A 17 3.78 -15.56 -4.63
C ILE A 17 2.78 -16.28 -5.53
N ARG A 18 3.17 -17.40 -6.16
CA ARG A 18 2.29 -18.15 -7.05
C ARG A 18 1.08 -18.73 -6.31
N SER A 19 1.32 -19.31 -5.12
CA SER A 19 0.25 -19.83 -4.28
C SER A 19 -0.72 -18.74 -3.85
N LEU A 20 -0.19 -17.60 -3.38
CA LEU A 20 -1.00 -16.48 -2.95
C LEU A 20 -1.83 -15.93 -4.13
N LYS A 21 -1.20 -15.64 -5.27
CA LYS A 21 -1.92 -15.15 -6.46
C LYS A 21 -3.01 -16.12 -6.94
N LYS A 22 -2.77 -17.43 -6.85
CA LYS A 22 -3.77 -18.45 -7.21
C LYS A 22 -4.97 -18.46 -6.26
N SER A 23 -4.77 -18.14 -4.99
CA SER A 23 -5.84 -18.12 -3.97
C SER A 23 -6.63 -16.81 -3.93
N LEU A 24 -6.14 -15.75 -4.55
CA LEU A 24 -6.83 -14.46 -4.57
C LEU A 24 -7.90 -14.40 -5.65
N PRO A 25 -9.06 -13.77 -5.37
CA PRO A 25 -10.02 -13.39 -6.40
C PRO A 25 -9.36 -12.52 -7.48
N SER A 26 -9.77 -12.68 -8.74
CA SER A 26 -9.16 -11.99 -9.90
C SER A 26 -9.16 -10.46 -9.79
N LYS A 27 -10.11 -9.89 -9.06
CA LYS A 27 -10.23 -8.45 -8.82
C LYS A 27 -9.34 -7.89 -7.70
N VAL A 28 -8.61 -8.78 -6.98
CA VAL A 28 -7.79 -8.37 -5.83
C VAL A 28 -6.33 -8.25 -6.25
N GLU A 29 -5.78 -7.04 -6.15
CA GLU A 29 -4.37 -6.78 -6.41
C GLU A 29 -3.49 -7.08 -5.19
N LEU A 30 -2.32 -7.68 -5.46
CA LEU A 30 -1.32 -8.00 -4.45
C LEU A 30 -0.19 -6.99 -4.46
N VAL A 31 -0.05 -6.22 -3.39
CA VAL A 31 1.16 -5.43 -3.11
C VAL A 31 2.12 -6.30 -2.29
N ALA A 32 3.27 -6.65 -2.87
CA ALA A 32 4.34 -7.36 -2.17
C ALA A 32 5.11 -6.38 -1.29
N VAL A 33 4.93 -6.48 0.03
CA VAL A 33 5.57 -5.57 1.00
C VAL A 33 7.01 -5.99 1.20
N SER A 34 7.94 -5.27 0.58
CA SER A 34 9.36 -5.60 0.48
C SER A 34 10.27 -4.83 1.43
N LYS A 35 9.68 -4.03 2.35
CA LYS A 35 10.46 -3.29 3.35
C LYS A 35 11.45 -4.18 4.10
N THR A 36 12.67 -3.71 4.29
CA THR A 36 13.80 -4.41 4.94
C THR A 36 14.30 -5.66 4.20
N LYS A 37 13.83 -5.95 3.00
CA LYS A 37 14.28 -7.10 2.21
C LYS A 37 15.38 -6.69 1.23
N PRO A 38 16.39 -7.57 1.03
CA PRO A 38 17.48 -7.29 0.10
C PRO A 38 16.98 -7.31 -1.36
N ILE A 39 17.71 -6.64 -2.25
CA ILE A 39 17.41 -6.55 -3.69
C ILE A 39 17.17 -7.94 -4.30
N LYS A 40 17.98 -8.93 -3.97
CA LYS A 40 17.86 -10.31 -4.47
C LYS A 40 16.49 -10.95 -4.22
N ASP A 41 15.85 -10.63 -3.10
CA ASP A 41 14.50 -11.11 -2.80
C ASP A 41 13.45 -10.49 -3.74
N LEU A 42 13.62 -9.20 -4.05
CA LEU A 42 12.74 -8.50 -4.97
C LEU A 42 12.94 -8.99 -6.42
N GLU A 43 14.18 -9.24 -6.84
CA GLU A 43 14.49 -9.84 -8.14
C GLU A 43 13.85 -11.23 -8.28
N THR A 44 13.91 -12.03 -7.22
CA THR A 44 13.23 -13.33 -7.17
C THR A 44 11.72 -13.20 -7.28
N ALA A 45 11.12 -12.24 -6.57
CA ALA A 45 9.70 -11.95 -6.65
C ALA A 45 9.31 -11.40 -8.04
N TYR A 46 10.14 -10.54 -8.62
CA TYR A 46 9.96 -10.00 -9.97
C TYR A 46 9.97 -11.12 -11.03
N THR A 47 10.90 -12.07 -10.94
CA THR A 47 10.96 -13.26 -11.81
C THR A 47 9.72 -14.14 -11.69
N ALA A 48 9.09 -14.17 -10.50
CA ALA A 48 7.79 -14.83 -10.29
C ALA A 48 6.59 -14.06 -10.86
N GLY A 49 6.83 -12.94 -11.58
CA GLY A 49 5.78 -12.11 -12.19
C GLY A 49 5.18 -11.07 -11.25
N GLN A 50 5.82 -10.77 -10.10
CA GLN A 50 5.40 -9.66 -9.26
C GLN A 50 5.89 -8.33 -9.84
N ARG A 51 4.98 -7.33 -9.89
CA ARG A 51 5.30 -6.00 -10.41
C ARG A 51 4.98 -4.89 -9.42
N ILE A 52 4.12 -5.11 -8.44
CA ILE A 52 3.69 -4.13 -7.45
C ILE A 52 4.42 -4.38 -6.14
N PHE A 53 5.30 -3.47 -5.73
CA PHE A 53 6.05 -3.56 -4.49
C PHE A 53 5.74 -2.40 -3.55
N GLY A 54 5.62 -2.70 -2.26
CA GLY A 54 5.28 -1.72 -1.22
C GLY A 54 6.44 -1.46 -0.26
N GLU A 55 6.78 -0.19 -0.08
CA GLU A 55 7.82 0.28 0.82
C GLU A 55 7.29 1.21 1.91
N ASN A 56 7.94 1.18 3.08
CA ASN A 56 7.59 2.04 4.21
C ASN A 56 8.49 3.27 4.33
N LYS A 57 9.68 3.24 3.75
CA LYS A 57 10.68 4.31 3.84
C LYS A 57 11.06 4.77 2.43
N ILE A 58 10.95 6.08 2.18
CA ILE A 58 11.24 6.65 0.85
C ILE A 58 12.68 6.39 0.42
N GLN A 59 13.65 6.51 1.33
CA GLN A 59 15.06 6.28 1.01
C GLN A 59 15.31 4.84 0.56
N GLU A 60 14.68 3.86 1.24
CA GLU A 60 14.76 2.45 0.84
C GLU A 60 14.13 2.22 -0.52
N MET A 61 12.97 2.84 -0.78
CA MET A 61 12.27 2.76 -2.06
C MET A 61 13.11 3.34 -3.21
N VAL A 62 13.74 4.50 -2.99
CA VAL A 62 14.64 5.14 -3.98
C VAL A 62 15.81 4.22 -4.31
N SER A 63 16.54 3.73 -3.29
CA SER A 63 17.68 2.83 -3.49
C SER A 63 17.31 1.56 -4.26
N LYS A 64 16.12 1.00 -4.03
CA LYS A 64 15.62 -0.16 -4.76
C LYS A 64 15.19 0.17 -6.17
N TRP A 65 14.51 1.31 -6.36
CA TRP A 65 14.12 1.78 -7.70
C TRP A 65 15.33 2.03 -8.61
N GLU A 66 16.43 2.55 -8.07
CA GLU A 66 17.65 2.78 -8.85
C GLU A 66 18.24 1.48 -9.41
N GLN A 67 18.15 0.38 -8.66
CA GLN A 67 18.81 -0.90 -8.94
C GLN A 67 17.93 -1.93 -9.65
N LEU A 68 16.61 -1.77 -9.62
CA LEU A 68 15.64 -2.74 -10.14
C LEU A 68 14.98 -2.27 -11.45
N PRO A 69 14.31 -3.18 -12.19
CA PRO A 69 13.61 -2.84 -13.43
C PRO A 69 12.61 -1.69 -13.26
N LYS A 70 12.51 -0.83 -14.30
CA LYS A 70 11.72 0.41 -14.25
C LYS A 70 10.23 0.19 -14.50
N ASP A 71 9.80 -1.03 -14.85
CA ASP A 71 8.41 -1.46 -14.97
C ASP A 71 7.80 -1.90 -13.63
N ILE A 72 8.56 -1.79 -12.54
CA ILE A 72 8.05 -2.00 -11.19
C ILE A 72 7.16 -0.82 -10.78
N HIS A 73 5.94 -1.15 -10.32
CA HIS A 73 5.01 -0.20 -9.74
C HIS A 73 5.30 -0.04 -8.24
N TRP A 74 5.98 1.04 -7.89
CA TRP A 74 6.34 1.33 -6.50
C TRP A 74 5.19 1.97 -5.74
N HIS A 75 4.75 1.33 -4.66
CA HIS A 75 3.71 1.81 -3.77
C HIS A 75 4.33 2.30 -2.45
N MET A 76 4.09 3.55 -2.10
CA MET A 76 4.45 4.08 -0.78
C MET A 76 3.34 3.78 0.21
N ILE A 77 3.59 2.87 1.16
CA ILE A 77 2.59 2.36 2.10
C ILE A 77 2.86 2.73 3.57
N GLY A 78 4.01 3.34 3.86
CA GLY A 78 4.36 3.85 5.19
C GLY A 78 4.10 5.35 5.32
N HIS A 79 4.14 5.87 6.54
CA HIS A 79 3.96 7.29 6.81
C HIS A 79 4.99 8.15 6.02
N VAL A 80 4.51 9.22 5.41
CA VAL A 80 5.29 10.08 4.53
C VAL A 80 5.64 11.40 5.22
N GLN A 81 6.93 11.63 5.42
CA GLN A 81 7.42 12.95 5.80
C GLN A 81 7.37 13.89 4.59
N THR A 82 6.72 15.06 4.73
CA THR A 82 6.50 16.01 3.61
C THR A 82 7.78 16.42 2.89
N ASN A 83 8.87 16.67 3.63
CA ASN A 83 10.17 17.08 3.07
C ASN A 83 10.84 16.00 2.20
N LYS A 84 10.35 14.74 2.25
CA LYS A 84 10.89 13.61 1.49
C LYS A 84 10.09 13.26 0.24
N VAL A 85 8.92 13.84 0.03
CA VAL A 85 8.06 13.58 -1.15
C VAL A 85 8.82 13.79 -2.46
N LYS A 86 9.67 14.82 -2.53
CA LYS A 86 10.47 15.16 -3.72
C LYS A 86 11.32 14.00 -4.26
N TYR A 87 11.75 13.06 -3.42
CA TYR A 87 12.60 11.95 -3.83
C TYR A 87 11.82 10.81 -4.50
N MET A 88 10.55 10.60 -4.16
CA MET A 88 9.72 9.55 -4.75
C MET A 88 8.82 10.07 -5.89
N ALA A 89 8.53 11.37 -5.93
CA ALA A 89 7.64 11.97 -6.91
C ALA A 89 7.99 11.65 -8.38
N PRO A 90 9.28 11.49 -8.77
CA PRO A 90 9.62 11.14 -10.15
C PRO A 90 9.11 9.78 -10.62
N PHE A 91 8.92 8.80 -9.72
CA PHE A 91 8.67 7.42 -10.09
C PHE A 91 7.57 6.70 -9.32
N VAL A 92 7.14 7.20 -8.15
CA VAL A 92 6.11 6.52 -7.35
C VAL A 92 4.85 6.27 -8.18
N HIS A 93 4.30 5.04 -8.08
CA HIS A 93 3.09 4.65 -8.80
C HIS A 93 1.83 4.97 -8.00
N LEU A 94 1.83 4.70 -6.69
CA LEU A 94 0.70 4.95 -5.80
C LEU A 94 1.18 5.28 -4.38
N ILE A 95 0.63 6.32 -3.78
CA ILE A 95 0.85 6.66 -2.38
C ILE A 95 -0.40 6.28 -1.58
N HIS A 96 -0.29 5.30 -0.68
CA HIS A 96 -1.40 4.82 0.13
C HIS A 96 -1.66 5.63 1.40
N SER A 97 -0.66 6.36 1.86
CA SER A 97 -0.59 6.92 3.22
C SER A 97 -0.80 8.43 3.27
N VAL A 98 -1.71 8.94 2.44
CA VAL A 98 -2.06 10.37 2.51
C VAL A 98 -3.02 10.58 3.67
N ASP A 99 -2.53 11.24 4.72
CA ASP A 99 -3.22 11.43 6.00
C ASP A 99 -3.44 12.90 6.39
N SER A 100 -3.14 13.83 5.50
CA SER A 100 -3.31 15.26 5.80
C SER A 100 -3.33 16.14 4.55
N LEU A 101 -4.01 17.27 4.63
CA LEU A 101 -3.99 18.28 3.57
C LEU A 101 -2.58 18.85 3.34
N LYS A 102 -1.77 18.95 4.40
CA LYS A 102 -0.37 19.40 4.30
C LYS A 102 0.45 18.47 3.39
N LEU A 103 0.31 17.17 3.59
CA LEU A 103 0.98 16.17 2.76
C LEU A 103 0.46 16.21 1.31
N LEU A 104 -0.85 16.31 1.13
CA LEU A 104 -1.47 16.38 -0.19
C LEU A 104 -0.99 17.60 -0.99
N LYS A 105 -0.88 18.79 -0.35
CA LYS A 105 -0.32 19.99 -0.97
C LYS A 105 1.13 19.80 -1.43
N GLU A 106 1.96 19.14 -0.62
CA GLU A 106 3.35 18.86 -1.02
C GLU A 106 3.42 17.86 -2.16
N ILE A 107 2.57 16.80 -2.18
CA ILE A 107 2.49 15.86 -3.30
C ILE A 107 2.09 16.62 -4.58
N GLN A 108 1.08 17.49 -4.55
CA GLN A 108 0.69 18.33 -5.68
C GLN A 108 1.86 19.17 -6.21
N LYS A 109 2.58 19.83 -5.31
CA LYS A 109 3.76 20.66 -5.68
C LYS A 109 4.84 19.83 -6.39
N GLN A 110 5.13 18.63 -5.87
CA GLN A 110 6.16 17.78 -6.44
C GLN A 110 5.69 17.07 -7.72
N ALA A 111 4.41 16.71 -7.81
CA ALA A 111 3.80 16.17 -9.01
C ALA A 111 3.88 17.16 -10.19
N LEU A 112 3.53 18.43 -9.93
CA LEU A 112 3.66 19.51 -10.91
C LEU A 112 5.11 19.69 -11.39
N LYS A 113 6.10 19.71 -10.48
CA LYS A 113 7.51 19.81 -10.82
C LYS A 113 8.04 18.69 -11.71
N ASN A 114 7.44 17.51 -11.60
CA ASN A 114 7.82 16.32 -12.36
C ASN A 114 6.92 16.07 -13.58
N ASN A 115 6.00 16.98 -13.92
CA ASN A 115 5.01 16.85 -15.00
C ASN A 115 4.24 15.52 -14.93
N ARG A 116 3.81 15.15 -13.71
CA ARG A 116 3.10 13.89 -13.46
C ARG A 116 1.74 14.14 -12.80
N ILE A 117 0.84 13.19 -12.97
CA ILE A 117 -0.32 13.00 -12.09
C ILE A 117 0.04 11.85 -11.14
N ILE A 118 0.09 12.12 -9.83
CA ILE A 118 0.40 11.12 -8.81
C ILE A 118 -0.91 10.58 -8.23
N ARG A 119 -1.07 9.26 -8.31
CA ARG A 119 -2.21 8.53 -7.73
C ARG A 119 -2.05 8.42 -6.22
N CYS A 120 -3.13 8.67 -5.48
CA CYS A 120 -3.14 8.67 -4.02
C CYS A 120 -4.35 7.92 -3.47
N LEU A 121 -4.16 7.23 -2.34
CA LEU A 121 -5.23 6.80 -1.45
C LEU A 121 -5.21 7.67 -0.20
N LEU A 122 -6.39 7.97 0.33
CA LEU A 122 -6.49 8.63 1.63
C LEU A 122 -6.45 7.55 2.72
N GLN A 123 -5.50 7.69 3.63
CA GLN A 123 -5.40 6.79 4.77
C GLN A 123 -6.36 7.21 5.87
N ILE A 124 -7.30 6.33 6.19
CA ILE A 124 -8.32 6.54 7.22
C ILE A 124 -7.93 5.80 8.50
N ARG A 125 -8.09 6.47 9.63
CA ARG A 125 -7.89 5.85 10.95
C ARG A 125 -9.13 5.07 11.35
N ILE A 126 -9.08 3.75 11.22
CA ILE A 126 -10.17 2.82 11.55
C ILE A 126 -9.92 2.04 12.85
N SER A 127 -8.68 2.00 13.32
CA SER A 127 -8.32 1.36 14.58
C SER A 127 -8.60 2.25 15.77
N LYS A 128 -8.89 1.64 16.94
CA LYS A 128 -9.07 2.36 18.22
C LYS A 128 -7.76 2.92 18.82
N GLU A 129 -6.62 2.53 18.27
CA GLU A 129 -5.31 2.97 18.76
C GLU A 129 -5.04 4.42 18.33
N GLU A 130 -5.00 5.34 19.27
CA GLU A 130 -4.78 6.79 19.03
C GLU A 130 -3.43 7.12 18.38
N THR A 131 -2.44 6.22 18.54
CA THR A 131 -1.09 6.40 18.00
C THR A 131 -0.96 6.08 16.51
N LYS A 132 -2.02 5.58 15.86
CA LYS A 132 -1.97 5.26 14.43
C LYS A 132 -2.25 6.50 13.57
N PHE A 133 -1.46 6.61 12.48
CA PHE A 133 -1.66 7.61 11.44
C PHE A 133 -2.97 7.39 10.68
N GLY A 134 -3.53 8.45 10.15
CA GLY A 134 -4.72 8.43 9.32
C GLY A 134 -5.64 9.60 9.60
N LEU A 135 -6.39 9.98 8.59
CA LEU A 135 -7.43 11.01 8.69
C LEU A 135 -8.57 10.54 9.60
N PRO A 136 -9.10 11.39 10.46
CA PRO A 136 -10.42 11.20 11.05
C PRO A 136 -11.50 11.14 9.96
N PHE A 137 -12.59 10.43 10.22
CA PHE A 137 -13.71 10.32 9.25
C PHE A 137 -14.29 11.69 8.88
N GLU A 138 -14.33 12.60 9.83
CA GLU A 138 -14.92 13.94 9.71
C GLU A 138 -14.15 14.84 8.73
N GLU A 139 -12.83 14.64 8.62
CA GLU A 139 -11.97 15.43 7.74
C GLU A 139 -11.97 14.97 6.28
N LEU A 140 -12.49 13.78 6.00
CA LEU A 140 -12.41 13.17 4.67
C LEU A 140 -13.10 14.01 3.59
N ASN A 141 -14.33 14.44 3.83
CA ASN A 141 -15.11 15.21 2.84
C ASN A 141 -14.42 16.55 2.52
N SER A 142 -13.94 17.27 3.53
CA SER A 142 -13.24 18.54 3.35
C SER A 142 -11.95 18.36 2.53
N LEU A 143 -11.22 17.27 2.76
CA LEU A 143 -10.00 16.99 2.02
C LEU A 143 -10.29 16.59 0.58
N LEU A 144 -11.33 15.78 0.33
CA LEU A 144 -11.77 15.41 -1.01
C LEU A 144 -12.21 16.64 -1.81
N GLU A 145 -13.01 17.54 -1.24
CA GLU A 145 -13.40 18.78 -1.91
C GLU A 145 -12.20 19.66 -2.23
N THR A 146 -11.29 19.85 -1.28
CA THR A 146 -10.07 20.64 -1.51
C THR A 146 -9.20 20.02 -2.60
N SER A 147 -9.15 18.69 -2.70
CA SER A 147 -8.33 17.99 -3.69
C SER A 147 -8.77 18.22 -5.14
N LYS A 148 -10.02 18.62 -5.37
CA LYS A 148 -10.53 18.98 -6.71
C LYS A 148 -9.75 20.15 -7.34
N SER A 149 -9.12 20.99 -6.53
CA SER A 149 -8.26 22.09 -6.99
C SER A 149 -6.82 21.66 -7.32
N PHE A 150 -6.47 20.37 -7.19
CA PHE A 150 -5.12 19.84 -7.39
C PHE A 150 -5.02 19.01 -8.69
N PRO A 151 -4.71 19.62 -9.83
CA PRO A 151 -4.77 18.95 -11.14
C PRO A 151 -3.74 17.83 -11.31
N ASN A 152 -2.69 17.81 -10.52
CA ASN A 152 -1.62 16.81 -10.60
C ASN A 152 -1.76 15.69 -9.58
N ILE A 153 -2.92 15.54 -8.94
CA ILE A 153 -3.25 14.45 -8.02
C ILE A 153 -4.50 13.74 -8.50
N ALA A 154 -4.49 12.41 -8.43
CA ALA A 154 -5.67 11.59 -8.58
C ALA A 154 -5.92 10.81 -7.27
N ILE A 155 -6.94 11.22 -6.51
CA ILE A 155 -7.41 10.40 -5.38
C ILE A 155 -8.27 9.28 -5.95
N ILE A 156 -7.77 8.04 -5.82
CA ILE A 156 -8.36 6.86 -6.45
C ILE A 156 -8.89 5.84 -5.43
N GLY A 157 -8.97 6.20 -4.16
CA GLY A 157 -9.54 5.33 -3.16
C GLY A 157 -9.10 5.61 -1.73
N LEU A 158 -9.36 4.63 -0.87
CA LEU A 158 -9.07 4.69 0.56
C LEU A 158 -8.10 3.57 0.98
N MET A 159 -7.37 3.83 2.06
CA MET A 159 -6.54 2.84 2.73
C MET A 159 -6.84 2.83 4.23
N GLY A 160 -6.81 1.64 4.84
CA GLY A 160 -6.87 1.50 6.29
C GLY A 160 -6.08 0.31 6.81
N MET A 161 -5.79 0.36 8.11
CA MET A 161 -5.13 -0.71 8.83
C MET A 161 -5.93 -1.00 10.10
N ALA A 162 -6.39 -2.24 10.26
CA ALA A 162 -7.07 -2.68 11.47
C ALA A 162 -6.10 -2.72 12.66
N SER A 163 -6.66 -2.79 13.85
CA SER A 163 -5.93 -2.98 15.10
C SER A 163 -5.07 -4.23 15.05
N PHE A 164 -3.88 -4.17 15.65
CA PHE A 164 -3.02 -5.34 15.80
C PHE A 164 -3.49 -6.21 16.97
N THR A 165 -4.44 -7.08 16.69
CA THR A 165 -5.10 -7.94 17.71
C THR A 165 -5.37 -9.34 17.15
N GLY A 166 -5.57 -10.31 18.03
CA GLY A 166 -6.09 -11.64 17.68
C GLY A 166 -7.62 -11.70 17.57
N ASP A 167 -8.33 -10.63 17.95
CA ASP A 167 -9.79 -10.56 17.87
C ASP A 167 -10.25 -10.32 16.42
N LYS A 168 -10.63 -11.39 15.76
CA LYS A 168 -11.13 -11.35 14.37
C LYS A 168 -12.44 -10.56 14.21
N GLN A 169 -13.27 -10.51 15.26
CA GLN A 169 -14.52 -9.76 15.18
C GLN A 169 -14.25 -8.26 15.22
N GLN A 170 -13.31 -7.81 16.04
CA GLN A 170 -12.86 -6.42 16.04
C GLN A 170 -12.27 -6.03 14.67
N ILE A 171 -11.34 -6.83 14.13
CA ILE A 171 -10.74 -6.61 12.82
C ILE A 171 -11.84 -6.48 11.76
N ARG A 172 -12.82 -7.39 11.73
CA ARG A 172 -13.93 -7.36 10.79
C ARG A 172 -14.74 -6.07 10.89
N LYS A 173 -15.13 -5.66 12.11
CA LYS A 173 -15.88 -4.42 12.33
C LYS A 173 -15.12 -3.18 11.82
N GLU A 174 -13.81 -3.13 12.04
CA GLU A 174 -12.97 -2.02 11.55
C GLU A 174 -12.92 -2.00 10.01
N PHE A 175 -12.77 -3.16 9.35
CA PHE A 175 -12.79 -3.24 7.88
C PHE A 175 -14.18 -2.92 7.31
N MET A 176 -15.26 -3.41 7.93
CA MET A 176 -16.64 -3.05 7.53
C MET A 176 -16.87 -1.54 7.58
N SER A 177 -16.36 -0.85 8.62
CA SER A 177 -16.52 0.59 8.72
C SER A 177 -15.82 1.34 7.58
N LEU A 178 -14.63 0.90 7.19
CA LEU A 178 -13.90 1.47 6.06
C LEU A 178 -14.57 1.17 4.72
N ALA A 179 -15.08 -0.06 4.54
CA ALA A 179 -15.81 -0.44 3.34
C ALA A 179 -17.09 0.37 3.16
N ALA A 180 -17.86 0.58 4.24
CA ALA A 180 -19.04 1.43 4.21
C ALA A 180 -18.71 2.89 3.87
N LEU A 181 -17.60 3.41 4.38
CA LEU A 181 -17.10 4.74 4.03
C LEU A 181 -16.69 4.82 2.55
N PHE A 182 -15.96 3.80 2.07
CA PHE A 182 -15.52 3.71 0.68
C PHE A 182 -16.70 3.73 -0.29
N ASN A 183 -17.76 2.97 -0.01
CA ASN A 183 -18.98 2.96 -0.83
C ASN A 183 -19.60 4.36 -0.92
N LYS A 184 -19.70 5.08 0.22
CA LYS A 184 -20.19 6.47 0.21
C LYS A 184 -19.30 7.40 -0.62
N VAL A 185 -17.98 7.21 -0.57
CA VAL A 185 -17.02 8.02 -1.33
C VAL A 185 -17.16 7.72 -2.83
N THR A 186 -17.29 6.46 -3.23
CA THR A 186 -17.46 6.08 -4.65
C THR A 186 -18.72 6.63 -5.27
N ASP A 187 -19.81 6.76 -4.52
CA ASP A 187 -21.06 7.36 -4.97
C ASP A 187 -20.90 8.86 -5.26
N LEU A 188 -20.07 9.56 -4.48
CA LEU A 188 -19.89 11.01 -4.55
C LEU A 188 -18.71 11.44 -5.43
N HIS A 189 -17.68 10.61 -5.53
CA HIS A 189 -16.40 10.92 -6.20
C HIS A 189 -16.08 9.83 -7.22
N LYS A 190 -16.48 10.05 -8.47
CA LYS A 190 -16.16 9.17 -9.60
C LYS A 190 -14.63 9.05 -9.75
N GLY A 191 -14.12 7.81 -9.81
CA GLY A 191 -12.70 7.53 -9.90
C GLY A 191 -12.06 6.94 -8.63
N CYS A 192 -12.80 6.89 -7.51
CA CYS A 192 -12.42 6.11 -6.34
C CYS A 192 -12.76 4.62 -6.58
N GLU A 193 -11.78 3.80 -6.86
CA GLU A 193 -11.94 2.38 -7.24
C GLU A 193 -11.09 1.43 -6.40
N ILE A 194 -10.18 1.95 -5.58
CA ILE A 194 -9.28 1.13 -4.76
C ILE A 194 -9.63 1.22 -3.27
N LEU A 195 -9.93 0.05 -2.69
CA LEU A 195 -10.02 -0.14 -1.25
C LEU A 195 -8.85 -0.98 -0.78
N SER A 196 -7.81 -0.31 -0.27
CA SER A 196 -6.58 -0.97 0.20
C SER A 196 -6.65 -1.26 1.68
N MET A 197 -6.93 -2.51 2.04
CA MET A 197 -6.91 -3.00 3.42
C MET A 197 -6.54 -4.48 3.47
N GLY A 198 -6.03 -4.94 4.61
CA GLY A 198 -5.56 -6.30 4.80
C GLY A 198 -4.05 -6.48 4.60
N MET A 199 -3.45 -7.18 5.54
CA MET A 199 -2.04 -7.54 5.62
C MET A 199 -1.88 -9.05 5.79
N SER A 200 -0.67 -9.54 6.02
CA SER A 200 -0.37 -10.98 6.12
C SER A 200 -1.22 -11.74 7.15
N GLY A 201 -1.73 -11.09 8.20
CA GLY A 201 -2.51 -11.73 9.25
C GLY A 201 -4.03 -11.65 9.09
N ASP A 202 -4.53 -10.73 8.25
CA ASP A 202 -5.94 -10.34 8.21
C ASP A 202 -6.51 -10.10 6.80
N TYR A 203 -5.69 -10.33 5.73
CA TYR A 203 -6.13 -10.04 4.35
C TYR A 203 -7.34 -10.86 3.91
N GLU A 204 -7.53 -12.07 4.45
CA GLU A 204 -8.70 -12.90 4.12
C GLU A 204 -9.98 -12.21 4.59
N ILE A 205 -10.00 -11.72 5.85
CA ILE A 205 -11.12 -10.93 6.39
C ILE A 205 -11.30 -9.64 5.58
N ALA A 206 -10.21 -8.97 5.22
CA ALA A 206 -10.27 -7.75 4.44
C ALA A 206 -10.92 -7.97 3.06
N ILE A 207 -10.62 -9.08 2.38
CA ILE A 207 -11.22 -9.45 1.08
C ILE A 207 -12.72 -9.75 1.24
N GLU A 208 -13.10 -10.47 2.29
CA GLU A 208 -14.51 -10.72 2.61
C GLU A 208 -15.30 -9.42 2.82
N GLU A 209 -14.65 -8.40 3.40
CA GLU A 209 -15.25 -7.07 3.61
C GLU A 209 -15.05 -6.10 2.43
N GLY A 210 -14.64 -6.59 1.26
CA GLY A 210 -14.63 -5.84 0.02
C GLY A 210 -13.29 -5.24 -0.40
N SER A 211 -12.17 -5.55 0.28
CA SER A 211 -10.84 -5.12 -0.17
C SER A 211 -10.54 -5.64 -1.57
N ASN A 212 -10.06 -4.74 -2.44
CA ASN A 212 -9.56 -5.11 -3.76
C ASN A 212 -8.05 -4.87 -3.92
N MET A 213 -7.36 -4.46 -2.85
CA MET A 213 -5.90 -4.35 -2.82
C MET A 213 -5.36 -4.72 -1.43
N ILE A 214 -4.55 -5.79 -1.35
CA ILE A 214 -3.95 -6.28 -0.12
C ILE A 214 -2.43 -6.06 -0.08
N ARG A 215 -1.86 -5.92 1.13
CA ARG A 215 -0.44 -5.61 1.34
C ARG A 215 0.24 -6.72 2.15
N VAL A 216 0.88 -7.66 1.46
CA VAL A 216 1.41 -8.88 2.08
C VAL A 216 2.93 -8.91 2.04
N GLY A 217 3.57 -9.12 3.18
CA GLY A 217 5.03 -9.19 3.31
C GLY A 217 5.51 -10.55 3.83
N SER A 218 5.23 -10.86 5.10
CA SER A 218 5.78 -12.07 5.75
C SER A 218 5.34 -13.40 5.14
N LYS A 219 4.15 -13.47 4.54
CA LYS A 219 3.72 -14.66 3.79
C LYS A 219 4.49 -14.84 2.47
N ILE A 220 5.08 -13.78 1.91
CA ILE A 220 5.90 -13.83 0.69
C ILE A 220 7.36 -14.07 1.04
N PHE A 221 7.94 -13.17 1.83
CA PHE A 221 9.37 -13.07 2.08
C PHE A 221 9.84 -13.71 3.39
N GLY A 222 8.94 -14.33 4.15
CA GLY A 222 9.25 -14.85 5.49
C GLY A 222 9.27 -13.76 6.58
N LYS A 223 9.41 -14.22 7.84
CA LYS A 223 9.54 -13.33 9.00
C LYS A 223 10.79 -12.45 8.86
N ARG A 224 10.81 -11.30 9.55
CA ARG A 224 12.00 -10.46 9.64
C ARG A 224 13.03 -11.15 10.52
N THR A 225 14.25 -11.26 10.02
CA THR A 225 15.45 -11.50 10.83
C THR A 225 15.96 -10.12 11.24
N TYR A 226 15.91 -9.84 12.54
CA TYR A 226 16.50 -8.63 13.15
C TYR A 226 17.98 -8.87 13.38
#